data_cc3091b8dde5a02e5498ee9027885901
#
_entry.id   cc3091b8dde5a02e5498ee9027885901
#
_cell.length_a   1.000
_cell.length_b   1.000
_cell.length_c   1.000
_cell.angle_alpha   90.00
_cell.angle_beta   90.00
_cell.angle_gamma   90.00
#
_symmetry.space_group_name_H-M   'P 1'
#
loop_
_entity.id
_entity.type
_entity.pdbx_description
1 polymer ?
#
loop_
_entity_poly.entity_id
_entity_poly.type
_entity_poly.pdbx_seq_one_letter_code
_entity_poly.pdbx_strand_id
1 'polypeptide(L)'
;MKIRKINRFSMRVFNAVSGLLPQLDPGAVLPTEEHLRNVLKSAGTHFFIAEEKNKITGMMTIVTYAVPTGTRVWIEDVVVDESQRGKGIGKELINYAIGFAGSTGAESVDLTSRPFRIAANQLYKKSGFAIRETNVYRYTLK
;
A
#
# COMPACT_ATOMS: atom_id res chain seq x y z
N MET A 1 -1.58 -2.91 18.11
CA MET A 1 -1.70 -2.40 16.73
C MET A 1 -2.59 -3.35 15.93
N LYS A 2 -3.43 -2.79 15.11
CA LYS A 2 -4.43 -3.56 14.36
C LYS A 2 -4.40 -3.11 12.89
N ILE A 3 -4.42 -4.08 11.97
CA ILE A 3 -4.56 -3.80 10.53
C ILE A 3 -6.00 -4.14 10.15
N ARG A 4 -6.66 -3.20 9.48
CA ARG A 4 -8.07 -3.29 9.16
C ARG A 4 -8.34 -2.90 7.72
N LYS A 5 -9.14 -3.70 7.02
CA LYS A 5 -9.63 -3.35 5.69
C LYS A 5 -10.73 -2.30 5.83
N ILE A 6 -10.66 -1.27 5.02
CA ILE A 6 -11.67 -0.21 4.97
C ILE A 6 -12.60 -0.47 3.79
N ASN A 7 -13.87 -0.67 4.10
CA ASN A 7 -14.92 -0.95 3.10
C ASN A 7 -15.86 0.24 2.90
N ARG A 8 -15.87 1.22 3.81
CA ARG A 8 -16.76 2.36 3.77
C ARG A 8 -15.99 3.65 3.94
N PHE A 9 -16.40 4.66 3.20
CA PHE A 9 -15.87 6.01 3.36
C PHE A 9 -16.17 6.57 4.75
N SER A 10 -15.20 7.29 5.31
CA SER A 10 -15.39 8.15 6.47
C SER A 10 -14.44 9.34 6.37
N MET A 11 -14.83 10.47 6.99
CA MET A 11 -13.94 11.64 7.04
C MET A 11 -12.66 11.34 7.82
N ARG A 12 -12.74 10.50 8.83
CA ARG A 12 -11.58 10.06 9.60
C ARG A 12 -10.53 9.39 8.71
N VAL A 13 -10.96 8.46 7.88
CA VAL A 13 -10.06 7.78 6.92
C VAL A 13 -9.58 8.76 5.86
N PHE A 14 -10.47 9.58 5.31
CA PHE A 14 -10.09 10.56 4.30
C PHE A 14 -9.03 11.54 4.81
N ASN A 15 -9.19 12.04 6.04
CA ASN A 15 -8.23 12.95 6.66
C ASN A 15 -6.88 12.25 6.91
N ALA A 16 -6.90 10.99 7.32
CA ALA A 16 -5.68 10.21 7.50
C ALA A 16 -4.93 10.01 6.17
N VAL A 17 -5.63 9.66 5.11
CA VAL A 17 -5.04 9.50 3.76
C VAL A 17 -4.41 10.82 3.31
N SER A 18 -5.14 11.93 3.47
CA SER A 18 -4.65 13.27 3.09
C SER A 18 -3.39 13.69 3.87
N GLY A 19 -3.27 13.23 5.11
CA GLY A 19 -2.07 13.50 5.92
C GLY A 19 -0.90 12.56 5.65
N LEU A 20 -1.17 11.33 5.23
CA LEU A 20 -0.13 10.33 4.98
C LEU A 20 0.48 10.42 3.59
N LEU A 21 -0.31 10.72 2.57
CA LEU A 21 0.19 10.78 1.18
C LEU A 21 1.36 11.74 0.98
N PRO A 22 1.36 12.97 1.52
CA PRO A 22 2.52 13.86 1.39
C PRO A 22 3.79 13.33 2.03
N GLN A 23 3.65 12.45 3.02
CA GLN A 23 4.81 11.80 3.65
C GLN A 23 5.41 10.71 2.76
N LEU A 24 4.58 10.10 1.91
CA LEU A 24 5.04 9.14 0.91
C LEU A 24 5.68 9.85 -0.28
N ASP A 25 5.00 10.88 -0.79
CA ASP A 25 5.43 11.67 -1.95
C ASP A 25 4.97 13.11 -1.75
N PRO A 26 5.89 14.06 -1.47
CA PRO A 26 5.52 15.46 -1.29
C PRO A 26 4.83 16.09 -2.50
N GLY A 27 5.07 15.54 -3.70
CA GLY A 27 4.44 16.00 -4.93
C GLY A 27 3.12 15.31 -5.25
N ALA A 28 2.62 14.42 -4.39
CA ALA A 28 1.39 13.68 -4.65
C ALA A 28 0.19 14.62 -4.72
N VAL A 29 -0.67 14.37 -5.72
CA VAL A 29 -1.98 15.02 -5.79
C VAL A 29 -2.89 14.33 -4.79
N LEU A 30 -3.45 15.11 -3.85
CA LEU A 30 -4.35 14.56 -2.84
C LEU A 30 -5.68 14.13 -3.49
N PRO A 31 -6.24 12.99 -3.07
CA PRO A 31 -7.50 12.53 -3.61
C PRO A 31 -8.66 13.43 -3.17
N THR A 32 -9.68 13.48 -3.99
CA THR A 32 -10.99 14.01 -3.59
C THR A 32 -11.73 12.96 -2.77
N GLU A 33 -12.77 13.38 -2.06
CA GLU A 33 -13.66 12.43 -1.37
C GLU A 33 -14.28 11.43 -2.35
N GLU A 34 -14.72 11.94 -3.52
CA GLU A 34 -15.29 11.10 -4.57
C GLU A 34 -14.29 10.03 -5.04
N HIS A 35 -13.04 10.42 -5.29
CA HIS A 35 -12.02 9.47 -5.73
C HIS A 35 -11.76 8.39 -4.66
N LEU A 36 -11.66 8.78 -3.39
CA LEU A 36 -11.49 7.78 -2.32
C LEU A 36 -12.68 6.83 -2.24
N ARG A 37 -13.92 7.35 -2.41
CA ARG A 37 -15.10 6.47 -2.48
C ARG A 37 -14.99 5.47 -3.62
N ASN A 38 -14.51 5.91 -4.79
CA ASN A 38 -14.29 5.03 -5.94
C ASN A 38 -13.23 3.97 -5.66
N VAL A 39 -12.13 4.33 -5.01
CA VAL A 39 -11.11 3.37 -4.58
C VAL A 39 -11.73 2.27 -3.71
N LEU A 40 -12.53 2.65 -2.73
CA LEU A 40 -13.15 1.71 -1.79
C LEU A 40 -14.19 0.79 -2.44
N LYS A 41 -14.78 1.21 -3.56
CA LYS A 41 -15.77 0.43 -4.32
C LYS A 41 -15.16 -0.43 -5.40
N SER A 42 -13.91 -0.18 -5.80
CA SER A 42 -13.27 -0.87 -6.91
C SER A 42 -13.00 -2.32 -6.56
N ALA A 43 -13.55 -3.24 -7.38
CA ALA A 43 -13.25 -4.66 -7.24
C ALA A 43 -11.76 -4.89 -7.48
N GLY A 44 -11.13 -5.69 -6.64
CA GLY A 44 -9.70 -5.94 -6.74
C GLY A 44 -8.80 -4.89 -6.10
N THR A 45 -9.36 -3.79 -5.61
CA THR A 45 -8.61 -2.80 -4.83
C THR A 45 -8.98 -2.96 -3.36
N HIS A 46 -7.98 -3.23 -2.53
CA HIS A 46 -8.16 -3.52 -1.12
C HIS A 46 -7.36 -2.51 -0.31
N PHE A 47 -8.07 -1.63 0.37
CA PHE A 47 -7.43 -0.57 1.14
C PHE A 47 -7.40 -0.93 2.62
N PHE A 48 -6.21 -0.84 3.22
CA PHE A 48 -5.96 -1.21 4.61
C PHE A 48 -5.36 -0.04 5.39
N ILE A 49 -5.69 0.03 6.66
CA ILE A 49 -5.04 0.96 7.60
C ILE A 49 -4.39 0.17 8.73
N ALA A 50 -3.31 0.73 9.26
CA ALA A 50 -2.78 0.34 10.54
C ALA A 50 -3.30 1.31 11.59
N GLU A 51 -3.77 0.79 12.70
CA GLU A 51 -4.45 1.57 13.73
C GLU A 51 -3.95 1.17 15.11
N GLU A 52 -3.65 2.15 15.94
CA GLU A 52 -3.27 1.94 17.32
C GLU A 52 -3.91 3.01 18.19
N LYS A 53 -4.58 2.59 19.29
CA LYS A 53 -5.25 3.51 20.22
C LYS A 53 -6.17 4.51 19.49
N ASN A 54 -6.96 4.02 18.56
CA ASN A 54 -7.88 4.81 17.74
C ASN A 54 -7.21 5.82 16.81
N LYS A 55 -5.91 5.72 16.60
CA LYS A 55 -5.17 6.57 15.67
C LYS A 55 -4.71 5.75 14.47
N ILE A 56 -4.95 6.27 13.28
CA ILE A 56 -4.44 5.67 12.04
C ILE A 56 -2.97 6.06 11.90
N THR A 57 -2.10 5.05 11.92
CA THR A 57 -0.65 5.22 11.92
C THR A 57 0.02 4.83 10.61
N GLY A 58 -0.73 4.22 9.71
CA GLY A 58 -0.23 3.82 8.40
C GLY A 58 -1.35 3.37 7.50
N MET A 59 -1.01 3.20 6.23
CA MET A 59 -1.95 2.69 5.23
C MET A 59 -1.22 1.88 4.18
N MET A 60 -1.98 1.10 3.43
CA MET A 60 -1.50 0.27 2.34
C MET A 60 -2.65 -0.07 1.42
N THR A 61 -2.39 -0.12 0.12
CA THR A 61 -3.34 -0.63 -0.86
C THR A 61 -2.79 -1.91 -1.46
N ILE A 62 -3.62 -2.94 -1.58
CA ILE A 62 -3.31 -4.18 -2.28
C ILE A 62 -4.24 -4.26 -3.48
N VAL A 63 -3.66 -4.47 -4.66
CA VAL A 63 -4.42 -4.60 -5.91
C VAL A 63 -4.31 -6.04 -6.40
N THR A 64 -5.45 -6.64 -6.70
CA THR A 64 -5.52 -7.98 -7.27
C THR A 64 -6.23 -7.94 -8.61
N TYR A 65 -5.70 -8.64 -9.58
CA TYR A 65 -6.35 -8.75 -10.90
C TYR A 65 -5.92 -10.05 -11.58
N ALA A 66 -6.73 -10.49 -12.51
CA ALA A 66 -6.46 -11.69 -13.28
C ALA A 66 -6.03 -11.34 -14.70
N VAL A 67 -5.02 -12.05 -15.17
CA VAL A 67 -4.57 -12.02 -16.57
C VAL A 67 -4.45 -13.47 -17.07
N PRO A 68 -4.31 -13.72 -18.38
CA PRO A 68 -4.28 -15.09 -18.89
C PRO A 68 -3.21 -15.96 -18.22
N THR A 69 -2.11 -15.40 -17.74
CA THR A 69 -1.03 -16.16 -17.10
C THR A 69 -1.22 -16.32 -15.59
N GLY A 70 -2.29 -15.81 -15.00
CA GLY A 70 -2.59 -16.04 -13.59
C GLY A 70 -3.11 -14.82 -12.86
N THR A 71 -3.17 -14.94 -11.56
CA THR A 71 -3.55 -13.85 -10.66
C THR A 71 -2.34 -13.01 -10.29
N ARG A 72 -2.48 -11.70 -10.38
CA ARG A 72 -1.44 -10.73 -10.00
C ARG A 72 -1.84 -10.01 -8.73
N VAL A 73 -0.85 -9.78 -7.88
CA VAL A 73 -1.01 -8.99 -6.65
C VAL A 73 0.08 -7.92 -6.60
N TRP A 74 -0.33 -6.68 -6.40
CA TRP A 74 0.57 -5.54 -6.25
C TRP A 74 0.29 -4.81 -4.96
N ILE A 75 1.35 -4.33 -4.32
CA ILE A 75 1.25 -3.46 -3.15
C ILE A 75 1.51 -2.02 -3.63
N GLU A 76 0.61 -1.12 -3.25
CA GLU A 76 0.65 0.29 -3.63
C GLU A 76 0.55 1.19 -2.39
N ASP A 77 1.19 2.36 -2.46
CA ASP A 77 1.01 3.44 -1.50
C ASP A 77 1.16 3.00 -0.03
N VAL A 78 2.24 2.26 0.27
CA VAL A 78 2.57 1.89 1.65
C VAL A 78 3.22 3.09 2.34
N VAL A 79 2.62 3.57 3.41
CA VAL A 79 3.20 4.65 4.20
C VAL A 79 2.88 4.48 5.67
N VAL A 80 3.86 4.74 6.50
CA VAL A 80 3.73 4.82 7.96
C VAL A 80 3.96 6.26 8.37
N ASP A 81 3.08 6.79 9.23
CA ASP A 81 3.22 8.13 9.79
C ASP A 81 4.63 8.29 10.35
N GLU A 82 5.31 9.37 9.95
CA GLU A 82 6.70 9.62 10.35
C GLU A 82 6.89 9.64 11.87
N SER A 83 5.88 10.10 12.63
CA SER A 83 5.90 10.10 14.10
C SER A 83 5.83 8.69 14.70
N GLN A 84 5.49 7.68 13.90
CA GLN A 84 5.28 6.29 14.34
C GLN A 84 6.31 5.33 13.73
N ARG A 85 7.29 5.83 12.98
CA ARG A 85 8.32 4.99 12.38
C ARG A 85 9.23 4.38 13.44
N GLY A 86 9.87 3.26 13.09
CA GLY A 86 10.78 2.55 14.00
C GLY A 86 10.07 1.64 15.00
N LYS A 87 8.75 1.48 14.89
CA LYS A 87 7.94 0.64 15.77
C LYS A 87 7.49 -0.68 15.13
N GLY A 88 7.96 -0.97 13.93
CA GLY A 88 7.62 -2.21 13.23
C GLY A 88 6.30 -2.20 12.47
N ILE A 89 5.63 -1.06 12.35
CA ILE A 89 4.33 -0.96 11.66
C ILE A 89 4.46 -1.32 10.19
N GLY A 90 5.49 -0.80 9.51
CA GLY A 90 5.74 -1.13 8.11
C GLY A 90 5.96 -2.61 7.89
N LYS A 91 6.71 -3.26 8.76
CA LYS A 91 6.94 -4.71 8.71
C LYS A 91 5.63 -5.48 8.86
N GLU A 92 4.77 -5.07 9.77
CA GLU A 92 3.49 -5.74 9.96
C GLU A 92 2.55 -5.55 8.76
N LEU A 93 2.54 -4.35 8.16
CA LEU A 93 1.79 -4.10 6.93
C LEU A 93 2.26 -5.03 5.80
N ILE A 94 3.57 -5.13 5.59
CA ILE A 94 4.12 -5.97 4.53
C ILE A 94 3.86 -7.45 4.80
N ASN A 95 4.02 -7.90 6.03
CA ASN A 95 3.72 -9.29 6.38
C ASN A 95 2.23 -9.61 6.17
N TYR A 96 1.35 -8.66 6.49
CA TYR A 96 -0.08 -8.80 6.23
C TYR A 96 -0.35 -8.93 4.72
N ALA A 97 0.30 -8.08 3.91
CA ALA A 97 0.15 -8.13 2.46
C ALA A 97 0.61 -9.46 1.87
N ILE A 98 1.72 -10.00 2.36
CA ILE A 98 2.22 -11.32 1.92
C ILE A 98 1.19 -12.41 2.23
N GLY A 99 0.65 -12.41 3.46
CA GLY A 99 -0.38 -13.36 3.85
C GLY A 99 -1.66 -13.23 3.03
N PHE A 100 -2.08 -12.00 2.77
CA PHE A 100 -3.24 -11.72 1.91
C PHE A 100 -3.01 -12.25 0.49
N ALA A 101 -1.85 -11.96 -0.10
CA ALA A 101 -1.50 -12.44 -1.43
C ALA A 101 -1.52 -13.97 -1.51
N GLY A 102 -1.00 -14.64 -0.47
CA GLY A 102 -1.05 -16.10 -0.39
C GLY A 102 -2.46 -16.66 -0.43
N SER A 103 -3.44 -15.94 0.13
CA SER A 103 -4.83 -16.38 0.12
C SER A 103 -5.53 -16.24 -1.23
N THR A 104 -4.97 -15.50 -2.17
CA THR A 104 -5.57 -15.25 -3.48
C THR A 104 -5.26 -16.33 -4.52
N GLY A 105 -4.32 -17.22 -4.23
CA GLY A 105 -3.81 -18.18 -5.20
C GLY A 105 -2.74 -17.61 -6.12
N ALA A 106 -2.30 -16.37 -5.91
CA ALA A 106 -1.20 -15.78 -6.67
C ALA A 106 0.13 -16.45 -6.33
N GLU A 107 1.04 -16.50 -7.29
CA GLU A 107 2.37 -17.09 -7.10
C GLU A 107 3.35 -16.11 -6.46
N SER A 108 3.08 -14.81 -6.58
CA SER A 108 3.97 -13.77 -6.10
C SER A 108 3.19 -12.49 -5.80
N VAL A 109 3.86 -11.60 -5.08
CA VAL A 109 3.37 -10.24 -4.85
C VAL A 109 4.50 -9.28 -5.22
N ASP A 110 4.15 -8.25 -5.99
CA ASP A 110 5.09 -7.27 -6.49
C ASP A 110 4.83 -5.89 -5.91
N LEU A 111 5.86 -5.07 -5.89
CA LEU A 111 5.77 -3.66 -5.60
C LEU A 111 6.89 -2.93 -6.34
N THR A 112 6.76 -1.62 -6.48
CA THR A 112 7.85 -0.76 -6.94
C THR A 112 8.25 0.18 -5.83
N SER A 113 9.55 0.49 -5.75
CA SER A 113 10.09 1.43 -4.78
C SER A 113 11.27 2.17 -5.41
N ARG A 114 11.30 3.47 -5.24
CA ARG A 114 12.39 4.28 -5.77
C ARG A 114 13.69 3.98 -5.01
N PRO A 115 14.85 3.96 -5.70
CA PRO A 115 16.12 3.60 -5.07
C PRO A 115 16.50 4.46 -3.86
N PHE A 116 16.11 5.74 -3.84
CA PHE A 116 16.47 6.63 -2.74
C PHE A 116 15.68 6.36 -1.44
N ARG A 117 14.62 5.57 -1.51
CA ARG A 117 13.84 5.17 -0.32
C ARG A 117 14.56 4.03 0.40
N ILE A 118 15.68 4.34 1.01
CA ILE A 118 16.61 3.34 1.56
C ILE A 118 15.96 2.48 2.64
N ALA A 119 15.29 3.10 3.61
CA ALA A 119 14.66 2.37 4.71
C ALA A 119 13.55 1.41 4.21
N ALA A 120 12.71 1.88 3.27
CA ALA A 120 11.67 1.06 2.68
C ALA A 120 12.26 -0.12 1.91
N ASN A 121 13.28 0.12 1.10
CA ASN A 121 13.94 -0.95 0.34
C ASN A 121 14.58 -1.99 1.25
N GLN A 122 15.19 -1.57 2.36
CA GLN A 122 15.73 -2.50 3.35
C GLN A 122 14.63 -3.35 3.98
N LEU A 123 13.50 -2.74 4.30
CA LEU A 123 12.33 -3.45 4.85
C LEU A 123 11.86 -4.54 3.90
N TYR A 124 11.74 -4.21 2.61
CA TYR A 124 11.29 -5.18 1.60
C TYR A 124 12.27 -6.35 1.48
N LYS A 125 13.56 -6.07 1.40
CA LYS A 125 14.58 -7.13 1.35
C LYS A 125 14.56 -8.01 2.58
N LYS A 126 14.44 -7.44 3.77
CA LYS A 126 14.33 -8.20 5.02
C LYS A 126 13.07 -9.04 5.09
N SER A 127 12.01 -8.60 4.43
CA SER A 127 10.74 -9.34 4.37
C SER A 127 10.74 -10.46 3.32
N GLY A 128 11.82 -10.60 2.56
CA GLY A 128 11.97 -11.66 1.58
C GLY A 128 11.76 -11.22 0.13
N PHE A 129 11.53 -9.94 -0.14
CA PHE A 129 11.43 -9.44 -1.50
C PHE A 129 12.81 -9.39 -2.16
N ALA A 130 12.84 -9.73 -3.44
CA ALA A 130 14.05 -9.63 -4.28
C ALA A 130 13.81 -8.66 -5.42
N ILE A 131 14.86 -7.94 -5.81
CA ILE A 131 14.78 -7.07 -6.98
C ILE A 131 14.61 -7.95 -8.23
N ARG A 132 13.59 -7.62 -9.04
CA ARG A 132 13.34 -8.34 -10.29
C ARG A 132 14.25 -7.82 -11.40
N GLU A 133 14.73 -8.73 -12.22
CA GLU A 133 15.43 -8.39 -13.45
C GLU A 133 14.39 -8.14 -14.55
N THR A 134 13.88 -6.92 -14.60
CA THR A 134 12.85 -6.49 -15.55
C THR A 134 12.92 -4.98 -15.72
N ASN A 135 12.31 -4.46 -16.79
CA ASN A 135 12.19 -3.04 -17.00
C ASN A 135 10.74 -2.62 -16.74
N VAL A 136 10.58 -1.48 -16.11
CA VAL A 136 9.27 -0.83 -15.94
C VAL A 136 9.25 0.40 -16.85
N TYR A 137 8.31 0.42 -17.79
CA TYR A 137 8.16 1.51 -18.74
C TYR A 137 6.95 2.37 -18.41
N ARG A 138 7.07 3.67 -18.70
CA ARG A 138 5.95 4.61 -18.56
C ARG A 138 5.81 5.43 -19.83
N TYR A 139 4.59 5.48 -20.33
CA TYR A 139 4.20 6.47 -21.33
C TYR A 139 3.31 7.50 -20.63
N THR A 140 3.71 8.76 -20.66
CA THR A 140 2.96 9.84 -20.00
C THR A 140 1.90 10.36 -20.95
N LEU A 141 0.63 10.32 -20.52
CA LEU A 141 -0.50 10.71 -21.36
C LEU A 141 -0.71 12.23 -21.43
N LYS A 142 -0.12 12.96 -20.51
CA LYS A 142 -0.22 14.42 -20.49
C LYS A 142 1.06 15.07 -19.98
#